data_d10d3b440aba3f7fa4956d926c6a7ae1
#
_entry.id   d10d3b440aba3f7fa4956d926c6a7ae1
#
_cell.length_a   1.000
_cell.length_b   1.000
_cell.length_c   1.000
_cell.angle_alpha   90.00
_cell.angle_beta   90.00
_cell.angle_gamma   90.00
#
_symmetry.space_group_name_H-M   'P 1'
#
loop_
_entity.id
_entity.type
_entity.pdbx_description
1 polymer ?
#
loop_
_entity_poly.entity_id
_entity_poly.type
_entity_poly.pdbx_seq_one_letter_code
_entity_poly.pdbx_strand_id
1 'polypeptide(L)'
;GLGGYFLKTPDGPAFLRQGKGLAQGSHILVQVSGFAESGKAMPVSRKILLKSRYVIITPENPGLNISRQIKNEDRREELVTLMRSNLDTVKEGMILRSSCKNATDKEILDDAEEMLSLAEKIYSDDSSEQELILEADKPHALAWREWSEDADVFSESGSFETFGVLDLLEQLKSERVETKDGHYFVEITNACATVDINTGSDTSPAAALKANLATAHDLPRQLRLRGIGGQIIIDLSLIHI
;
A
#
# COMPACT_ATOMS: atom_id res chain seq x y z
N GLY A 1 5.55 -28.72 -7.60
CA GLY A 1 5.51 -27.58 -8.48
C GLY A 1 5.15 -26.32 -7.74
N LEU A 2 5.60 -25.16 -8.20
CA LEU A 2 5.14 -23.87 -7.71
C LEU A 2 3.61 -23.80 -7.89
N GLY A 3 2.84 -23.73 -6.81
CA GLY A 3 1.39 -23.73 -6.83
C GLY A 3 0.79 -22.43 -7.36
N GLY A 4 0.89 -22.19 -8.69
CA GLY A 4 0.37 -20.98 -9.32
C GLY A 4 0.43 -21.02 -10.84
N TYR A 5 -0.02 -19.95 -11.46
CA TYR A 5 -0.12 -19.81 -12.92
C TYR A 5 0.72 -18.61 -13.38
N PHE A 6 1.42 -18.82 -14.50
CA PHE A 6 2.01 -17.70 -15.24
C PHE A 6 0.98 -17.20 -16.25
N LEU A 7 0.79 -15.89 -16.24
CA LEU A 7 -0.14 -15.21 -17.14
C LEU A 7 0.67 -14.31 -18.09
N LYS A 8 0.14 -14.11 -19.29
CA LYS A 8 0.66 -13.15 -20.25
C LYS A 8 -0.16 -11.87 -20.11
N THR A 9 0.50 -10.74 -19.93
CA THR A 9 -0.10 -9.41 -19.88
C THR A 9 0.59 -8.47 -20.85
N PRO A 10 0.00 -7.30 -21.18
CA PRO A 10 0.67 -6.31 -22.02
C PRO A 10 2.05 -5.88 -21.50
N ASP A 11 2.18 -5.78 -20.18
CA ASP A 11 3.41 -5.33 -19.50
C ASP A 11 4.40 -6.47 -19.19
N GLY A 12 4.16 -7.68 -19.71
CA GLY A 12 5.04 -8.83 -19.52
C GLY A 12 4.43 -9.96 -18.70
N PRO A 13 5.25 -10.91 -18.22
CA PRO A 13 4.74 -12.05 -17.48
C PRO A 13 4.26 -11.67 -16.08
N ALA A 14 3.08 -12.19 -15.71
CA ALA A 14 2.54 -12.06 -14.35
C ALA A 14 2.41 -13.43 -13.69
N PHE A 15 2.42 -13.47 -12.36
CA PHE A 15 2.29 -14.67 -11.55
C PHE A 15 1.09 -14.60 -10.62
N LEU A 16 0.16 -15.51 -10.82
CA LEU A 16 -1.01 -15.71 -9.96
C LEU A 16 -0.75 -16.87 -9.00
N ARG A 17 -0.53 -16.56 -7.73
CA ARG A 17 -0.16 -17.56 -6.71
C ARG A 17 -1.29 -18.52 -6.36
N GLN A 18 -2.54 -18.07 -6.41
CA GLN A 18 -3.72 -18.87 -6.05
C GLN A 18 -4.72 -18.87 -7.19
N GLY A 19 -4.93 -20.01 -7.79
CA GLY A 19 -5.94 -20.22 -8.81
C GLY A 19 -6.30 -21.70 -8.84
N LYS A 20 -7.59 -22.02 -8.88
CA LYS A 20 -8.08 -23.37 -9.14
C LYS A 20 -8.95 -23.34 -10.39
N GLY A 21 -8.84 -24.37 -11.21
CA GLY A 21 -9.75 -24.58 -12.33
C GLY A 21 -9.54 -23.65 -13.53
N LEU A 22 -8.38 -23.01 -13.66
CA LEU A 22 -8.06 -22.21 -14.85
C LEU A 22 -7.59 -23.12 -15.98
N ALA A 23 -8.23 -23.00 -17.14
CA ALA A 23 -7.81 -23.70 -18.34
C ALA A 23 -6.67 -22.91 -19.04
N GLN A 24 -5.78 -23.65 -19.69
CA GLN A 24 -4.74 -23.02 -20.51
C GLN A 24 -5.39 -22.22 -21.66
N GLY A 25 -4.94 -21.00 -21.87
CA GLY A 25 -5.48 -20.11 -22.91
C GLY A 25 -6.76 -19.36 -22.50
N SER A 26 -7.27 -19.53 -21.27
CA SER A 26 -8.40 -18.72 -20.79
C SER A 26 -7.97 -17.29 -20.45
N HIS A 27 -8.86 -16.34 -20.71
CA HIS A 27 -8.72 -14.95 -20.31
C HIS A 27 -9.30 -14.75 -18.91
N ILE A 28 -8.63 -14.00 -18.06
CA ILE A 28 -9.09 -13.70 -16.70
C ILE A 28 -8.75 -12.26 -16.32
N LEU A 29 -9.66 -11.64 -15.60
CA LEU A 29 -9.40 -10.35 -14.97
C LEU A 29 -8.51 -10.53 -13.74
N VAL A 30 -7.43 -9.74 -13.67
CA VAL A 30 -6.51 -9.73 -12.54
C VAL A 30 -6.10 -8.33 -12.17
N GLN A 31 -5.76 -8.12 -10.93
CA GLN A 31 -5.20 -6.87 -10.41
C GLN A 31 -3.76 -7.10 -9.95
N VAL A 32 -2.87 -6.18 -10.32
CA VAL A 32 -1.51 -6.15 -9.77
C VAL A 32 -1.57 -5.99 -8.25
N SER A 33 -0.92 -6.88 -7.52
CA SER A 33 -0.99 -6.92 -6.06
C SER A 33 0.27 -6.43 -5.36
N GLY A 34 1.32 -6.11 -6.12
CA GLY A 34 2.58 -5.61 -5.59
C GLY A 34 3.62 -5.39 -6.69
N PHE A 35 4.80 -4.96 -6.29
CA PHE A 35 5.93 -4.77 -7.19
C PHE A 35 6.58 -6.12 -7.53
N ALA A 36 7.02 -6.26 -8.78
CA ALA A 36 7.85 -7.39 -9.18
C ALA A 36 9.27 -7.26 -8.57
N GLU A 37 9.75 -8.33 -7.98
CA GLU A 37 11.17 -8.44 -7.67
C GLU A 37 11.99 -8.56 -8.97
N SER A 38 13.22 -8.07 -8.96
CA SER A 38 14.10 -8.15 -10.14
C SER A 38 14.18 -9.57 -10.69
N GLY A 39 13.90 -9.74 -11.98
CA GLY A 39 13.91 -11.02 -12.66
C GLY A 39 12.72 -11.95 -12.37
N LYS A 40 11.72 -11.50 -11.61
CA LYS A 40 10.49 -12.25 -11.33
C LYS A 40 9.28 -11.67 -12.06
N ALA A 41 8.29 -12.51 -12.28
CA ALA A 41 7.01 -12.11 -12.85
C ALA A 41 6.23 -11.22 -11.88
N MET A 42 5.45 -10.29 -12.40
CA MET A 42 4.61 -9.36 -11.64
C MET A 42 3.54 -10.12 -10.83
N PRO A 43 3.45 -9.90 -9.51
CA PRO A 43 2.45 -10.59 -8.70
C PRO A 43 1.06 -10.02 -8.97
N VAL A 44 0.10 -10.92 -9.21
CA VAL A 44 -1.29 -10.54 -9.47
C VAL A 44 -2.27 -11.34 -8.62
N SER A 45 -3.47 -10.80 -8.47
CA SER A 45 -4.60 -11.41 -7.75
C SER A 45 -5.85 -11.37 -8.60
N ARG A 46 -6.71 -12.39 -8.47
CA ARG A 46 -8.08 -12.36 -9.00
C ARG A 46 -9.02 -11.51 -8.15
N LYS A 47 -8.66 -11.29 -6.88
CA LYS A 47 -9.43 -10.43 -5.99
C LYS A 47 -9.24 -8.98 -6.40
N ILE A 48 -10.25 -8.43 -7.07
CA ILE A 48 -10.27 -7.05 -7.50
C ILE A 48 -10.77 -6.17 -6.37
N LEU A 49 -10.01 -5.12 -6.06
CA LEU A 49 -10.35 -4.11 -5.06
C LEU A 49 -10.19 -2.73 -5.69
N LEU A 50 -11.31 -2.05 -5.93
CA LEU A 50 -11.29 -0.69 -6.47
C LEU A 50 -11.34 0.28 -5.30
N LYS A 51 -10.24 1.00 -5.10
CA LYS A 51 -10.03 1.87 -3.92
C LYS A 51 -10.05 3.33 -4.33
N SER A 52 -10.89 4.09 -3.65
CA SER A 52 -10.86 5.55 -3.68
C SER A 52 -10.54 6.14 -2.30
N ARG A 53 -10.78 7.43 -2.12
CA ARG A 53 -10.54 8.10 -0.83
C ARG A 53 -11.49 7.61 0.25
N TYR A 54 -12.76 7.45 -0.04
CA TYR A 54 -13.80 7.16 0.94
C TYR A 54 -14.30 5.73 0.89
N VAL A 55 -14.23 5.06 -0.26
CA VAL A 55 -14.76 3.71 -0.41
C VAL A 55 -13.74 2.70 -0.96
N ILE A 56 -14.02 1.43 -0.75
CA ILE A 56 -13.40 0.31 -1.46
C ILE A 56 -14.53 -0.55 -1.99
N ILE A 57 -14.63 -0.69 -3.31
CA ILE A 57 -15.55 -1.64 -3.92
C ILE A 57 -14.91 -3.01 -3.97
N THR A 58 -15.66 -4.03 -3.54
CA THR A 58 -15.26 -5.43 -3.50
C THR A 58 -16.25 -6.27 -4.31
N PRO A 59 -16.15 -6.30 -5.65
CA PRO A 59 -17.21 -6.80 -6.52
C PRO A 59 -17.62 -8.25 -6.23
N GLU A 60 -16.69 -9.09 -5.82
CA GLU A 60 -16.95 -10.52 -5.54
C GLU A 60 -17.33 -10.81 -4.09
N ASN A 61 -17.48 -9.78 -3.25
CA ASN A 61 -17.76 -9.96 -1.82
C ASN A 61 -18.88 -9.00 -1.36
N PRO A 62 -20.16 -9.35 -1.64
CA PRO A 62 -21.32 -8.50 -1.35
C PRO A 62 -21.40 -8.09 0.12
N GLY A 63 -21.94 -6.90 0.35
CA GLY A 63 -22.23 -6.37 1.68
C GLY A 63 -21.56 -5.04 1.96
N LEU A 64 -22.18 -4.28 2.87
CA LEU A 64 -21.67 -2.98 3.33
C LEU A 64 -20.89 -3.16 4.62
N ASN A 65 -19.63 -2.75 4.62
CA ASN A 65 -18.76 -2.76 5.78
C ASN A 65 -18.25 -1.35 6.09
N ILE A 66 -17.91 -1.10 7.33
CA ILE A 66 -17.34 0.18 7.79
C ILE A 66 -16.01 -0.08 8.47
N SER A 67 -15.03 0.77 8.17
CA SER A 67 -13.70 0.72 8.79
C SER A 67 -13.79 0.65 10.32
N ARG A 68 -13.02 -0.27 10.91
CA ARG A 68 -12.92 -0.40 12.38
C ARG A 68 -12.26 0.80 13.06
N GLN A 69 -11.66 1.71 12.29
CA GLN A 69 -11.07 2.94 12.82
C GLN A 69 -12.13 4.01 13.14
N ILE A 70 -13.32 3.93 12.55
CA ILE A 70 -14.46 4.78 12.93
C ILE A 70 -15.08 4.19 14.19
N LYS A 71 -14.75 4.77 15.36
CA LYS A 71 -15.18 4.28 16.68
C LYS A 71 -16.52 4.83 17.13
N ASN A 72 -16.95 5.99 16.58
CA ASN A 72 -18.20 6.64 16.92
C ASN A 72 -19.36 5.83 16.32
N GLU A 73 -20.22 5.26 17.17
CA GLU A 73 -21.34 4.41 16.74
C GLU A 73 -22.42 5.23 16.02
N ASP A 74 -22.71 6.45 16.47
CA ASP A 74 -23.70 7.33 15.80
C ASP A 74 -23.25 7.59 14.34
N ARG A 75 -21.95 7.93 14.14
CA ARG A 75 -21.42 8.13 12.78
C ARG A 75 -21.48 6.85 11.95
N ARG A 76 -21.27 5.70 12.53
CA ARG A 76 -21.41 4.41 11.84
C ARG A 76 -22.84 4.17 11.37
N GLU A 77 -23.84 4.45 12.21
CA GLU A 77 -25.26 4.32 11.87
C GLU A 77 -25.68 5.31 10.80
N GLU A 78 -25.22 6.58 10.88
CA GLU A 78 -25.42 7.59 9.84
C GLU A 78 -24.90 7.11 8.48
N LEU A 79 -23.67 6.60 8.45
CA LEU A 79 -23.02 6.10 7.23
C LEU A 79 -23.77 4.90 6.62
N VAL A 80 -24.25 3.98 7.45
CA VAL A 80 -25.09 2.85 6.98
C VAL A 80 -26.40 3.36 6.37
N THR A 81 -27.04 4.29 7.05
CA THR A 81 -28.31 4.90 6.61
C THR A 81 -28.11 5.66 5.30
N LEU A 82 -27.05 6.45 5.21
CA LEU A 82 -26.67 7.20 4.02
C LEU A 82 -26.54 6.28 2.80
N MET A 83 -25.76 5.20 2.91
CA MET A 83 -25.55 4.27 1.80
C MET A 83 -26.85 3.54 1.41
N ARG A 84 -27.59 3.05 2.39
CA ARG A 84 -28.84 2.29 2.13
C ARG A 84 -29.95 3.14 1.53
N SER A 85 -29.99 4.44 1.84
CA SER A 85 -31.05 5.35 1.34
C SER A 85 -30.78 5.87 -0.06
N ASN A 86 -29.52 5.89 -0.51
CA ASN A 86 -29.13 6.54 -1.76
C ASN A 86 -28.62 5.55 -2.81
N LEU A 87 -28.13 4.39 -2.39
CA LEU A 87 -27.62 3.39 -3.33
C LEU A 87 -28.54 2.16 -3.30
N ASP A 88 -29.23 1.92 -4.41
CA ASP A 88 -30.06 0.72 -4.59
C ASP A 88 -29.16 -0.51 -4.48
N THR A 89 -29.32 -1.24 -3.37
CA THR A 89 -28.68 -2.52 -3.07
C THR A 89 -27.31 -2.70 -3.71
N VAL A 90 -26.29 -2.48 -2.92
CA VAL A 90 -24.91 -2.78 -3.29
C VAL A 90 -24.82 -4.26 -3.63
N LYS A 91 -25.05 -4.62 -4.89
CA LYS A 91 -24.83 -5.99 -5.41
C LYS A 91 -23.36 -6.34 -5.26
N GLU A 92 -22.52 -5.35 -5.47
CA GLU A 92 -21.10 -5.38 -5.15
C GLU A 92 -20.90 -5.08 -3.66
N GLY A 93 -19.86 -5.67 -3.06
CA GLY A 93 -19.47 -5.33 -1.72
C GLY A 93 -18.84 -3.93 -1.65
N MET A 94 -19.07 -3.23 -0.54
CA MET A 94 -18.49 -1.91 -0.29
C MET A 94 -17.92 -1.83 1.12
N ILE A 95 -16.77 -1.20 1.25
CA ILE A 95 -16.17 -0.87 2.55
C ILE A 95 -16.01 0.64 2.64
N LEU A 96 -16.66 1.28 3.61
CA LEU A 96 -16.43 2.69 3.93
C LEU A 96 -15.13 2.83 4.72
N ARG A 97 -14.23 3.68 4.23
CA ARG A 97 -12.89 3.87 4.79
C ARG A 97 -12.92 4.82 6.00
N SER A 98 -11.80 4.89 6.72
CA SER A 98 -11.64 5.78 7.89
C SER A 98 -11.79 7.26 7.57
N SER A 99 -11.47 7.67 6.34
CA SER A 99 -11.67 9.02 5.82
C SER A 99 -13.12 9.50 5.85
N CYS A 100 -14.11 8.58 5.84
CA CYS A 100 -15.53 8.92 6.00
C CYS A 100 -15.88 9.49 7.38
N LYS A 101 -14.96 9.42 8.35
CA LYS A 101 -15.21 9.95 9.70
C LYS A 101 -15.58 11.43 9.70
N ASN A 102 -14.83 12.23 8.93
CA ASN A 102 -14.97 13.69 8.90
C ASN A 102 -15.48 14.23 7.55
N ALA A 103 -15.74 13.35 6.58
CA ALA A 103 -16.22 13.73 5.25
C ALA A 103 -17.70 14.09 5.29
N THR A 104 -18.11 14.94 4.35
CA THR A 104 -19.51 15.24 4.12
C THR A 104 -20.22 14.08 3.42
N ASP A 105 -21.53 13.97 3.64
CA ASP A 105 -22.33 12.91 3.02
C ASP A 105 -22.27 12.99 1.49
N LYS A 106 -22.21 14.20 0.95
CA LYS A 106 -22.09 14.42 -0.49
C LYS A 106 -20.78 13.85 -1.05
N GLU A 107 -19.64 14.16 -0.41
CA GLU A 107 -18.34 13.65 -0.86
C GLU A 107 -18.28 12.12 -0.85
N ILE A 108 -18.90 11.50 0.15
CA ILE A 108 -18.94 10.04 0.27
C ILE A 108 -19.82 9.43 -0.81
N LEU A 109 -20.97 10.03 -1.10
CA LEU A 109 -21.89 9.54 -2.12
C LEU A 109 -21.31 9.71 -3.52
N ASP A 110 -20.79 10.89 -3.85
CA ASP A 110 -20.17 11.17 -5.16
C ASP A 110 -19.03 10.16 -5.45
N ASP A 111 -18.17 9.91 -4.46
CA ASP A 111 -17.07 8.94 -4.56
C ASP A 111 -17.57 7.49 -4.72
N ALA A 112 -18.62 7.12 -3.99
CA ALA A 112 -19.22 5.79 -4.06
C ALA A 112 -19.86 5.52 -5.44
N GLU A 113 -20.60 6.50 -5.97
CA GLU A 113 -21.23 6.40 -7.29
C GLU A 113 -20.20 6.31 -8.42
N GLU A 114 -19.12 7.10 -8.35
CA GLU A 114 -18.01 7.04 -9.30
C GLU A 114 -17.36 5.67 -9.30
N MET A 115 -17.08 5.12 -8.11
CA MET A 115 -16.42 3.84 -7.97
C MET A 115 -17.30 2.65 -8.36
N LEU A 116 -18.61 2.73 -8.13
CA LEU A 116 -19.57 1.73 -8.62
C LEU A 116 -19.66 1.75 -10.15
N SER A 117 -19.73 2.95 -10.75
CA SER A 117 -19.71 3.08 -12.22
C SER A 117 -18.42 2.54 -12.83
N LEU A 118 -17.28 2.76 -12.18
CA LEU A 118 -15.99 2.19 -12.60
C LEU A 118 -16.02 0.66 -12.52
N ALA A 119 -16.54 0.10 -11.43
CA ALA A 119 -16.68 -1.35 -11.27
C ALA A 119 -17.54 -1.95 -12.38
N GLU A 120 -18.69 -1.35 -12.66
CA GLU A 120 -19.58 -1.79 -13.73
C GLU A 120 -18.88 -1.79 -15.09
N LYS A 121 -18.16 -0.73 -15.42
CA LYS A 121 -17.39 -0.65 -16.67
C LYS A 121 -16.33 -1.76 -16.78
N ILE A 122 -15.58 -2.04 -15.72
CA ILE A 122 -14.54 -3.07 -15.71
C ILE A 122 -15.15 -4.46 -15.86
N TYR A 123 -16.29 -4.73 -15.22
CA TYR A 123 -16.92 -6.05 -15.26
C TYR A 123 -17.84 -6.29 -16.47
N SER A 124 -18.25 -5.22 -17.15
CA SER A 124 -18.99 -5.31 -18.43
C SER A 124 -18.09 -5.40 -19.65
N ASP A 125 -16.78 -5.29 -19.46
CA ASP A 125 -15.82 -5.45 -20.54
C ASP A 125 -15.68 -6.91 -20.94
N ASP A 126 -16.23 -7.24 -22.12
CA ASP A 126 -16.20 -8.58 -22.72
C ASP A 126 -15.00 -8.74 -23.69
N SER A 127 -14.01 -7.86 -23.64
CA SER A 127 -12.81 -7.94 -24.49
C SER A 127 -12.12 -9.30 -24.30
N SER A 128 -11.82 -9.94 -25.42
CA SER A 128 -11.05 -11.18 -25.45
C SER A 128 -9.55 -10.93 -25.67
N GLU A 129 -9.13 -9.66 -25.72
CA GLU A 129 -7.74 -9.28 -25.93
C GLU A 129 -7.03 -9.04 -24.59
N GLN A 130 -5.71 -9.11 -24.64
CA GLN A 130 -4.88 -8.75 -23.49
C GLN A 130 -4.72 -7.24 -23.45
N GLU A 131 -5.33 -6.61 -22.48
CA GLU A 131 -5.29 -5.15 -22.35
C GLU A 131 -5.11 -4.69 -20.91
N LEU A 132 -4.65 -3.45 -20.76
CA LEU A 132 -4.61 -2.73 -19.49
C LEU A 132 -5.93 -1.96 -19.34
N ILE A 133 -6.84 -2.48 -18.53
CA ILE A 133 -8.18 -1.89 -18.33
C ILE A 133 -8.13 -0.64 -17.47
N LEU A 134 -7.28 -0.64 -16.43
CA LEU A 134 -7.16 0.47 -15.49
C LEU A 134 -5.70 0.66 -15.09
N GLU A 135 -5.18 1.87 -15.31
CA GLU A 135 -3.86 2.26 -14.83
C GLU A 135 -3.86 2.52 -13.31
N ALA A 136 -2.71 2.33 -12.69
CA ALA A 136 -2.52 2.70 -11.29
C ALA A 136 -2.55 4.23 -11.11
N ASP A 137 -3.00 4.66 -9.94
CA ASP A 137 -2.96 6.08 -9.58
C ASP A 137 -1.53 6.62 -9.62
N LYS A 138 -1.39 7.85 -10.09
CA LYS A 138 -0.14 8.62 -9.99
C LYS A 138 0.18 8.92 -8.52
N PRO A 139 1.44 9.15 -8.15
CA PRO A 139 1.85 9.32 -6.75
C PRO A 139 1.04 10.34 -5.95
N HIS A 140 0.68 11.47 -6.54
CA HIS A 140 -0.12 12.50 -5.87
C HIS A 140 -1.58 12.06 -5.63
N ALA A 141 -2.18 11.35 -6.58
CA ALA A 141 -3.53 10.80 -6.43
C ALA A 141 -3.55 9.66 -5.39
N LEU A 142 -2.50 8.83 -5.39
CA LEU A 142 -2.29 7.80 -4.38
C LEU A 142 -2.14 8.41 -2.98
N ALA A 143 -1.36 9.48 -2.83
CA ALA A 143 -1.21 10.19 -1.56
C ALA A 143 -2.55 10.77 -1.09
N TRP A 144 -3.28 11.44 -1.98
CA TRP A 144 -4.62 11.96 -1.69
C TRP A 144 -5.60 10.87 -1.25
N ARG A 145 -5.56 9.73 -1.91
CA ARG A 145 -6.42 8.58 -1.59
C ARG A 145 -6.08 7.96 -0.24
N GLU A 146 -4.80 7.81 0.08
CA GLU A 146 -4.36 7.04 1.26
C GLU A 146 -4.17 7.90 2.51
N TRP A 147 -3.86 9.17 2.38
CA TRP A 147 -3.69 10.09 3.51
C TRP A 147 -4.97 10.85 3.79
N SER A 148 -5.65 10.48 4.87
CA SER A 148 -6.96 11.04 5.27
C SER A 148 -6.86 12.23 6.22
N GLU A 149 -5.65 12.54 6.72
CA GLU A 149 -5.41 13.66 7.62
C GLU A 149 -5.30 14.97 6.82
N ASP A 150 -5.66 16.10 7.46
CA ASP A 150 -5.44 17.41 6.87
C ASP A 150 -3.93 17.63 6.66
N ALA A 151 -3.58 18.15 5.51
CA ALA A 151 -2.20 18.36 5.12
C ALA A 151 -2.04 19.69 4.36
N ASP A 152 -0.92 20.34 4.62
CA ASP A 152 -0.50 21.48 3.79
C ASP A 152 0.01 20.95 2.45
N VAL A 153 -0.51 21.50 1.36
CA VAL A 153 -0.16 21.10 -0.01
C VAL A 153 0.64 22.22 -0.68
N PHE A 154 1.86 21.90 -1.08
CA PHE A 154 2.76 22.81 -1.78
C PHE A 154 3.02 22.25 -3.18
N SER A 155 2.49 22.92 -4.21
CA SER A 155 2.58 22.48 -5.62
C SER A 155 3.44 23.37 -6.49
N GLU A 156 4.09 24.38 -5.91
CA GLU A 156 4.92 25.35 -6.63
C GLU A 156 6.25 24.71 -7.05
N SER A 157 6.80 25.21 -8.17
CA SER A 157 8.14 24.82 -8.62
C SER A 157 9.17 25.17 -7.55
N GLY A 158 10.09 24.22 -7.24
CA GLY A 158 11.11 24.40 -6.20
C GLY A 158 10.65 24.04 -4.78
N SER A 159 9.40 23.57 -4.59
CA SER A 159 8.91 23.16 -3.27
C SER A 159 9.78 22.08 -2.62
N PHE A 160 10.31 21.14 -3.39
CA PHE A 160 11.17 20.08 -2.86
C PHE A 160 12.47 20.60 -2.26
N GLU A 161 13.09 21.61 -2.91
CA GLU A 161 14.25 22.28 -2.34
C GLU A 161 13.88 23.09 -1.10
N THR A 162 12.82 23.91 -1.22
CA THR A 162 12.38 24.81 -0.15
C THR A 162 12.07 24.06 1.15
N PHE A 163 11.47 22.88 1.06
CA PHE A 163 11.11 22.07 2.22
C PHE A 163 12.10 20.94 2.53
N GLY A 164 13.29 20.97 1.96
CA GLY A 164 14.36 20.01 2.25
C GLY A 164 14.06 18.56 1.81
N VAL A 165 13.10 18.36 0.91
CA VAL A 165 12.73 17.02 0.42
C VAL A 165 13.87 16.39 -0.37
N LEU A 166 14.63 17.19 -1.15
CA LEU A 166 15.77 16.68 -1.92
C LEU A 166 16.88 16.16 -1.00
N ASP A 167 17.15 16.84 0.12
CA ASP A 167 18.14 16.38 1.10
C ASP A 167 17.72 15.05 1.74
N LEU A 168 16.41 14.90 2.04
CA LEU A 168 15.88 13.63 2.55
C LEU A 168 15.98 12.50 1.52
N LEU A 169 15.74 12.79 0.24
CA LEU A 169 15.90 11.81 -0.84
C LEU A 169 17.36 11.41 -1.01
N GLU A 170 18.31 12.36 -0.87
CA GLU A 170 19.74 12.05 -0.94
C GLU A 170 20.18 11.17 0.24
N GLN A 171 19.69 11.44 1.44
CA GLN A 171 19.96 10.60 2.62
C GLN A 171 19.49 9.15 2.43
N LEU A 172 18.40 8.92 1.67
CA LEU A 172 17.93 7.56 1.38
C LEU A 172 18.86 6.76 0.46
N LYS A 173 19.79 7.41 -0.25
CA LYS A 173 20.81 6.75 -1.07
C LYS A 173 21.98 6.23 -0.24
N SER A 174 22.19 6.78 0.96
CA SER A 174 23.23 6.33 1.89
C SER A 174 22.80 5.04 2.57
N GLU A 175 23.71 4.08 2.70
CA GLU A 175 23.49 2.87 3.50
C GLU A 175 23.37 3.21 4.99
N ARG A 176 24.07 4.26 5.44
CA ARG A 176 24.09 4.70 6.83
C ARG A 176 22.88 5.55 7.18
N VAL A 177 22.24 5.21 8.28
CA VAL A 177 21.09 5.91 8.85
C VAL A 177 21.45 6.39 10.27
N GLU A 178 21.34 7.68 10.49
CA GLU A 178 21.56 8.29 11.81
C GLU A 178 20.30 8.21 12.66
N THR A 179 20.48 7.93 13.94
CA THR A 179 19.43 7.99 14.97
C THR A 179 19.91 8.87 16.13
N LYS A 180 19.01 9.23 17.02
CA LYS A 180 19.39 10.02 18.23
C LYS A 180 20.31 9.25 19.20
N ASP A 181 20.33 7.91 19.14
CA ASP A 181 21.02 7.04 20.11
C ASP A 181 22.15 6.21 19.45
N GLY A 182 22.53 6.51 18.19
CA GLY A 182 23.53 5.80 17.44
C GLY A 182 23.25 5.87 15.93
N HIS A 183 23.71 4.88 15.21
CA HIS A 183 23.45 4.77 13.77
C HIS A 183 23.35 3.29 13.39
N TYR A 184 22.81 3.03 12.21
CA TYR A 184 22.81 1.69 11.64
C TYR A 184 23.04 1.73 10.14
N PHE A 185 23.49 0.63 9.58
CA PHE A 185 23.66 0.46 8.15
C PHE A 185 22.55 -0.44 7.60
N VAL A 186 22.06 -0.12 6.40
CA VAL A 186 21.13 -0.96 5.65
C VAL A 186 21.77 -1.29 4.30
N GLU A 187 22.20 -2.53 4.16
CA GLU A 187 22.87 -3.03 2.96
C GLU A 187 22.00 -4.06 2.24
N ILE A 188 21.97 -4.00 0.92
CA ILE A 188 21.17 -4.89 0.08
C ILE A 188 22.09 -5.84 -0.66
N THR A 189 21.83 -7.14 -0.48
CA THR A 189 22.49 -8.21 -1.23
C THR A 189 21.47 -8.91 -2.14
N ASN A 190 21.94 -9.81 -3.00
CA ASN A 190 21.05 -10.61 -3.85
C ASN A 190 20.11 -11.55 -3.09
N ALA A 191 20.44 -11.89 -1.85
CA ALA A 191 19.70 -12.88 -1.05
C ALA A 191 18.84 -12.25 0.04
N CYS A 192 19.29 -11.15 0.63
CA CYS A 192 18.64 -10.52 1.78
C CYS A 192 19.13 -9.07 1.94
N ALA A 193 18.44 -8.30 2.79
CA ALA A 193 19.01 -7.08 3.32
C ALA A 193 19.64 -7.36 4.70
N THR A 194 20.74 -6.69 5.00
CA THR A 194 21.40 -6.73 6.31
C THR A 194 21.28 -5.39 7.00
N VAL A 195 21.10 -5.43 8.30
CA VAL A 195 21.03 -4.24 9.15
C VAL A 195 22.04 -4.42 10.29
N ASP A 196 23.05 -3.56 10.34
CA ASP A 196 24.08 -3.55 11.37
C ASP A 196 23.88 -2.34 12.29
N ILE A 197 23.68 -2.56 13.59
CA ILE A 197 23.35 -1.51 14.56
C ILE A 197 24.55 -1.16 15.40
N ASN A 198 24.89 0.12 15.38
CA ASN A 198 26.04 0.67 16.06
C ASN A 198 25.65 1.73 17.09
N THR A 199 26.23 1.65 18.28
CA THR A 199 26.20 2.75 19.25
C THR A 199 27.12 3.89 18.77
N GLY A 200 26.94 5.07 19.32
CA GLY A 200 27.90 6.15 19.11
C GLY A 200 29.20 5.95 19.89
N SER A 201 29.65 6.98 20.58
CA SER A 201 30.85 6.93 21.44
C SER A 201 30.64 6.15 22.75
N ASP A 202 29.41 6.00 23.19
CA ASP A 202 29.05 5.23 24.40
C ASP A 202 28.78 3.77 24.03
N THR A 203 29.64 2.87 24.49
CA THR A 203 29.55 1.41 24.27
C THR A 203 28.94 0.66 25.44
N SER A 204 28.30 1.35 26.37
CA SER A 204 27.62 0.73 27.51
C SER A 204 26.42 -0.14 27.06
N PRO A 205 26.06 -1.19 27.83
CA PRO A 205 24.86 -1.98 27.57
C PRO A 205 23.57 -1.14 27.47
N ALA A 206 23.50 -0.03 28.23
CA ALA A 206 22.37 0.88 28.18
C ALA A 206 22.33 1.64 26.85
N ALA A 207 23.46 2.06 26.29
CA ALA A 207 23.55 2.68 24.98
C ALA A 207 23.20 1.68 23.88
N ALA A 208 23.67 0.43 23.95
CA ALA A 208 23.33 -0.63 23.02
C ALA A 208 21.80 -0.88 22.98
N LEU A 209 21.15 -0.96 24.14
CA LEU A 209 19.70 -1.10 24.20
C LEU A 209 18.96 0.09 23.55
N LYS A 210 19.40 1.32 23.82
CA LYS A 210 18.80 2.51 23.22
C LYS A 210 18.96 2.53 21.69
N ALA A 211 20.17 2.20 21.18
CA ALA A 211 20.42 2.12 19.74
C ALA A 211 19.53 1.06 19.07
N ASN A 212 19.42 -0.14 19.67
CA ASN A 212 18.55 -1.20 19.18
C ASN A 212 17.08 -0.77 19.14
N LEU A 213 16.57 -0.12 20.19
CA LEU A 213 15.19 0.37 20.23
C LEU A 213 14.96 1.51 19.21
N ALA A 214 15.87 2.46 19.11
CA ALA A 214 15.77 3.54 18.12
C ALA A 214 15.73 2.99 16.69
N THR A 215 16.59 2.03 16.38
CA THR A 215 16.59 1.34 15.09
C THR A 215 15.29 0.57 14.86
N ALA A 216 14.79 -0.18 15.85
CA ALA A 216 13.55 -0.94 15.72
C ALA A 216 12.34 -0.03 15.42
N HIS A 217 12.34 1.20 15.93
CA HIS A 217 11.29 2.18 15.63
C HIS A 217 11.42 2.81 14.23
N ASP A 218 12.64 3.10 13.76
CA ASP A 218 12.85 3.76 12.46
C ASP A 218 12.92 2.80 11.27
N LEU A 219 13.48 1.61 11.46
CA LEU A 219 13.73 0.65 10.39
C LEU A 219 12.51 0.33 9.49
N PRO A 220 11.28 0.12 10.02
CA PRO A 220 10.12 -0.11 9.16
C PRO A 220 9.84 1.04 8.18
N ARG A 221 10.11 2.28 8.58
CA ARG A 221 10.02 3.46 7.71
C ARG A 221 11.09 3.44 6.64
N GLN A 222 12.35 3.19 7.02
CA GLN A 222 13.47 3.13 6.09
C GLN A 222 13.28 2.03 5.03
N LEU A 223 12.84 0.84 5.44
CA LEU A 223 12.57 -0.25 4.51
C LEU A 223 11.51 0.14 3.48
N ARG A 224 10.41 0.78 3.90
CA ARG A 224 9.37 1.25 2.98
C ARG A 224 9.88 2.33 2.03
N LEU A 225 10.59 3.33 2.55
CA LEU A 225 11.11 4.44 1.74
C LEU A 225 12.15 3.98 0.70
N ARG A 226 12.93 2.94 1.03
CA ARG A 226 13.94 2.34 0.15
C ARG A 226 13.38 1.24 -0.75
N GLY A 227 12.10 0.88 -0.61
CA GLY A 227 11.48 -0.21 -1.35
C GLY A 227 12.08 -1.60 -1.05
N ILE A 228 12.60 -1.79 0.17
CA ILE A 228 13.25 -3.04 0.60
C ILE A 228 12.19 -3.99 1.15
N GLY A 229 12.15 -5.21 0.60
CA GLY A 229 11.33 -6.31 1.05
C GLY A 229 12.09 -7.63 1.07
N GLY A 230 11.40 -8.71 1.45
CA GLY A 230 11.99 -10.04 1.50
C GLY A 230 12.62 -10.37 2.84
N GLN A 231 13.73 -11.11 2.83
CA GLN A 231 14.44 -11.52 4.05
C GLN A 231 15.36 -10.40 4.54
N ILE A 232 15.27 -10.08 5.83
CA ILE A 232 16.08 -9.06 6.49
C ILE A 232 16.77 -9.70 7.68
N ILE A 233 18.09 -9.53 7.76
CA ILE A 233 18.93 -9.99 8.86
C ILE A 233 19.37 -8.76 9.65
N ILE A 234 19.11 -8.77 10.96
CA ILE A 234 19.45 -7.65 11.84
C ILE A 234 20.52 -8.11 12.83
N ASP A 235 21.66 -7.45 12.79
CA ASP A 235 22.72 -7.61 13.80
C ASP A 235 22.53 -6.53 14.88
N LEU A 236 22.12 -6.99 16.05
CA LEU A 236 21.86 -6.13 17.19
C LEU A 236 23.16 -5.79 17.91
N SER A 237 23.30 -4.53 18.31
CA SER A 237 24.39 -4.12 19.20
C SER A 237 24.36 -4.94 20.48
N LEU A 238 25.51 -5.51 20.88
CA LEU A 238 25.60 -6.49 21.95
C LEU A 238 25.21 -5.89 23.31
N ILE A 239 24.24 -6.53 23.94
CA ILE A 239 23.86 -6.29 25.34
C ILE A 239 24.37 -7.50 26.10
N HIS A 240 25.48 -7.35 26.81
CA HIS A 240 25.92 -8.40 27.70
C HIS A 240 24.96 -8.50 28.89
N ILE A 241 24.25 -9.60 28.95
CA ILE A 241 23.44 -9.95 30.12
C ILE A 241 24.35 -10.57 31.17
#